data_8f1febf1b8b4873467010ab52e9de2b2
#
_entry.id   8f1febf1b8b4873467010ab52e9de2b2
#
_cell.length_a   1.000
_cell.length_b   1.000
_cell.length_c   1.000
_cell.angle_alpha   90.00
_cell.angle_beta   90.00
_cell.angle_gamma   90.00
#
_symmetry.space_group_name_H-M   'P 1'
#
loop_
_entity.id
_entity.type
_entity.pdbx_description
1 polymer ?
#
loop_
_entity_poly.entity_id
_entity_poly.type
_entity_poly.pdbx_seq_one_letter_code
_entity_poly.pdbx_strand_id
1 'polypeptide(L)'
;ILCPDVKNEPENFGLFLRKFLAETPINVIIPLSDGTAAYISQNKNELEKIHGVRCAVPGYEIFHKAHNKQLLMELCRRIGAPHPKTIELTPDNLVQASAYTGFPALIKPNISEGARGIVYVNDIDRLHEVFPSVQATFGAGTLQEFIHHSGVYYNVMLYRDRNGKCLGSTVIKILRYFPLKGGTSCYSVSVENPELTEICFRVLEKIDWIGFADFDIMQEAESGDYKIIEINPRT
;
A
#
# COMPACT_ATOMS: atom_id res chain seq x y z
N ILE A 1 5.18 25.25 10.94
CA ILE A 1 3.72 25.50 11.05
C ILE A 1 3.10 24.30 11.75
N LEU A 2 2.34 24.52 12.80
CA LEU A 2 1.56 23.49 13.45
C LEU A 2 0.24 23.37 12.69
N CYS A 3 -0.11 22.12 12.31
CA CYS A 3 -1.40 21.80 11.71
C CYS A 3 -2.14 20.74 12.56
N PRO A 4 -3.47 20.71 12.53
CA PRO A 4 -4.24 19.63 13.15
C PRO A 4 -3.88 18.28 12.59
N ASP A 5 -3.98 17.23 13.42
CA ASP A 5 -3.73 15.86 13.00
C ASP A 5 -4.88 15.36 12.11
N VAL A 6 -4.55 14.96 10.88
CA VAL A 6 -5.55 14.52 9.88
C VAL A 6 -6.35 13.29 10.32
N LYS A 7 -5.78 12.45 11.18
CA LYS A 7 -6.41 11.21 11.64
C LYS A 7 -7.39 11.46 12.78
N ASN A 8 -7.00 12.34 13.72
CA ASN A 8 -7.78 12.61 14.92
C ASN A 8 -8.74 13.81 14.73
N GLU A 9 -8.37 14.76 13.85
CA GLU A 9 -9.07 16.01 13.63
C GLU A 9 -9.25 16.34 12.14
N PRO A 10 -9.84 15.45 11.32
CA PRO A 10 -9.88 15.61 9.85
C PRO A 10 -10.60 16.89 9.39
N GLU A 11 -11.63 17.32 10.10
CA GLU A 11 -12.34 18.56 9.78
C GLU A 11 -11.47 19.80 10.04
N ASN A 12 -10.82 19.85 11.21
CA ASN A 12 -9.91 20.94 11.57
C ASN A 12 -8.69 20.97 10.63
N PHE A 13 -8.16 19.81 10.25
CA PHE A 13 -7.12 19.72 9.24
C PHE A 13 -7.57 20.31 7.90
N GLY A 14 -8.79 19.99 7.48
CA GLY A 14 -9.35 20.50 6.23
C GLY A 14 -9.55 22.02 6.25
N LEU A 15 -10.05 22.58 7.33
CA LEU A 15 -10.18 24.02 7.50
C LEU A 15 -8.81 24.72 7.47
N PHE A 16 -7.85 24.15 8.20
CA PHE A 16 -6.47 24.63 8.21
C PHE A 16 -5.86 24.63 6.80
N LEU A 17 -5.96 23.49 6.09
CA LEU A 17 -5.38 23.34 4.75
C LEU A 17 -5.95 24.38 3.77
N ARG A 18 -7.28 24.53 3.72
CA ARG A 18 -7.95 25.50 2.84
C ARG A 18 -7.54 26.94 3.14
N LYS A 19 -7.50 27.30 4.43
CA LYS A 19 -7.01 28.62 4.85
C LYS A 19 -5.57 28.85 4.42
N PHE A 20 -4.70 27.87 4.68
CA PHE A 20 -3.30 27.95 4.31
C PHE A 20 -3.11 28.12 2.80
N LEU A 21 -3.84 27.37 1.99
CA LEU A 21 -3.78 27.46 0.53
C LEU A 21 -4.34 28.80 -0.02
N ALA A 22 -5.30 29.39 0.68
CA ALA A 22 -5.83 30.72 0.31
C ALA A 22 -4.84 31.86 0.61
N GLU A 23 -4.03 31.71 1.65
CA GLU A 23 -3.10 32.74 2.12
C GLU A 23 -1.67 32.57 1.57
N THR A 24 -1.34 31.37 1.05
CA THR A 24 0.05 31.04 0.64
C THR A 24 0.06 30.50 -0.80
N PRO A 25 0.86 31.05 -1.69
CA PRO A 25 0.96 30.57 -3.08
C PRO A 25 1.66 29.22 -3.14
N ILE A 26 0.89 28.15 -3.22
CA ILE A 26 1.34 26.75 -3.34
C ILE A 26 0.96 26.22 -4.71
N ASN A 27 1.92 25.63 -5.43
CA ASN A 27 1.67 25.04 -6.74
C ASN A 27 1.38 23.54 -6.66
N VAL A 28 2.00 22.82 -5.71
CA VAL A 28 1.90 21.36 -5.59
C VAL A 28 1.76 20.94 -4.13
N ILE A 29 0.88 19.99 -3.88
CA ILE A 29 0.75 19.30 -2.60
C ILE A 29 1.27 17.86 -2.76
N ILE A 30 2.24 17.48 -1.94
CA ILE A 30 2.82 16.14 -1.89
C ILE A 30 2.59 15.58 -0.50
N PRO A 31 1.73 14.55 -0.32
CA PRO A 31 1.51 13.93 0.98
C PRO A 31 2.67 13.02 1.37
N LEU A 32 3.01 13.04 2.66
CA LEU A 32 4.09 12.21 3.24
C LEU A 32 3.57 11.09 4.17
N SER A 33 2.24 10.99 4.35
CA SER A 33 1.62 9.94 5.16
C SER A 33 0.35 9.43 4.49
N ASP A 34 -0.05 8.19 4.81
CA ASP A 34 -1.24 7.56 4.25
C ASP A 34 -2.51 8.35 4.60
N GLY A 35 -2.61 8.86 5.83
CA GLY A 35 -3.75 9.69 6.25
C GLY A 35 -3.86 10.99 5.47
N THR A 36 -2.75 11.70 5.26
CA THR A 36 -2.75 12.94 4.44
C THR A 36 -3.02 12.63 2.97
N ALA A 37 -2.47 11.53 2.44
CA ALA A 37 -2.69 11.09 1.07
C ALA A 37 -4.17 10.75 0.83
N ALA A 38 -4.81 10.02 1.77
CA ALA A 38 -6.23 9.71 1.72
C ALA A 38 -7.09 10.97 1.74
N TYR A 39 -6.83 11.88 2.67
CA TYR A 39 -7.57 13.14 2.79
C TYR A 39 -7.46 13.99 1.51
N ILE A 40 -6.24 14.18 1.00
CA ILE A 40 -6.00 14.97 -0.22
C ILE A 40 -6.66 14.29 -1.43
N SER A 41 -6.59 12.97 -1.53
CA SER A 41 -7.21 12.20 -2.59
C SER A 41 -8.74 12.35 -2.62
N GLN A 42 -9.39 12.30 -1.45
CA GLN A 42 -10.84 12.52 -1.30
C GLN A 42 -11.27 13.93 -1.71
N ASN A 43 -10.47 14.94 -1.36
CA ASN A 43 -10.76 16.34 -1.62
C ASN A 43 -10.06 16.92 -2.86
N LYS A 44 -9.40 16.06 -3.67
CA LYS A 44 -8.54 16.46 -4.79
C LYS A 44 -9.20 17.44 -5.76
N ASN A 45 -10.39 17.10 -6.23
CA ASN A 45 -11.09 17.91 -7.22
C ASN A 45 -11.44 19.30 -6.70
N GLU A 46 -11.84 19.41 -5.43
CA GLU A 46 -12.12 20.67 -4.77
C GLU A 46 -10.85 21.50 -4.61
N LEU A 47 -9.80 20.91 -4.04
CA LEU A 47 -8.52 21.59 -3.81
C LEU A 47 -7.90 22.13 -5.11
N GLU A 48 -7.88 21.31 -6.16
CA GLU A 48 -7.36 21.72 -7.45
C GLU A 48 -8.20 22.82 -8.12
N LYS A 49 -9.53 22.73 -8.03
CA LYS A 49 -10.42 23.69 -8.67
C LYS A 49 -10.46 25.05 -7.94
N ILE A 50 -10.50 25.05 -6.60
CA ILE A 50 -10.67 26.27 -5.82
C ILE A 50 -9.34 26.98 -5.60
N HIS A 51 -8.26 26.22 -5.31
CA HIS A 51 -6.97 26.81 -4.95
C HIS A 51 -5.93 26.79 -6.08
N GLY A 52 -6.26 26.17 -7.22
CA GLY A 52 -5.33 26.08 -8.36
C GLY A 52 -4.10 25.22 -8.14
N VAL A 53 -4.04 24.50 -7.02
CA VAL A 53 -2.92 23.62 -6.68
C VAL A 53 -2.95 22.32 -7.49
N ARG A 54 -1.83 21.63 -7.56
CA ARG A 54 -1.72 20.27 -8.11
C ARG A 54 -1.55 19.28 -6.96
N CYS A 55 -2.43 18.29 -6.85
CA CYS A 55 -2.31 17.23 -5.85
C CYS A 55 -1.56 16.03 -6.45
N ALA A 56 -0.40 15.70 -5.88
CA ALA A 56 0.45 14.58 -6.36
C ALA A 56 -0.07 13.22 -5.87
N VAL A 57 -1.37 12.99 -5.97
CA VAL A 57 -2.07 11.74 -5.65
C VAL A 57 -3.14 11.48 -6.70
N PRO A 58 -3.59 10.22 -6.90
CA PRO A 58 -4.73 9.92 -7.77
C PRO A 58 -6.05 10.38 -7.14
N GLY A 59 -7.16 10.27 -7.87
CA GLY A 59 -8.51 10.40 -7.29
C GLY A 59 -8.81 9.24 -6.32
N TYR A 60 -9.75 9.46 -5.39
CA TYR A 60 -9.97 8.55 -4.26
C TYR A 60 -10.32 7.12 -4.65
N GLU A 61 -11.05 6.89 -5.72
CA GLU A 61 -11.37 5.53 -6.18
C GLU A 61 -10.11 4.73 -6.54
N ILE A 62 -9.17 5.35 -7.23
CA ILE A 62 -7.90 4.73 -7.62
C ILE A 62 -7.02 4.54 -6.38
N PHE A 63 -6.94 5.58 -5.54
CA PHE A 63 -6.24 5.55 -4.26
C PHE A 63 -6.71 4.37 -3.40
N HIS A 64 -8.02 4.28 -3.18
CA HIS A 64 -8.61 3.25 -2.32
C HIS A 64 -8.34 1.83 -2.83
N LYS A 65 -8.45 1.61 -4.15
CA LYS A 65 -8.15 0.30 -4.77
C LYS A 65 -6.69 -0.13 -4.58
N ALA A 66 -5.76 0.80 -4.61
CA ALA A 66 -4.35 0.50 -4.43
C ALA A 66 -3.94 0.37 -2.94
N HIS A 67 -4.56 1.18 -2.07
CA HIS A 67 -4.24 1.19 -0.63
C HIS A 67 -4.90 0.03 0.14
N ASN A 68 -6.03 -0.49 -0.35
CA ASN A 68 -6.69 -1.65 0.23
C ASN A 68 -6.02 -2.93 -0.26
N LYS A 69 -5.46 -3.73 0.66
CA LYS A 69 -4.68 -4.94 0.32
C LYS A 69 -5.46 -5.97 -0.47
N GLN A 70 -6.73 -6.21 -0.13
CA GLN A 70 -7.59 -7.15 -0.87
C GLN A 70 -7.82 -6.65 -2.31
N LEU A 71 -8.22 -5.39 -2.48
CA LEU A 71 -8.50 -4.83 -3.81
C LEU A 71 -7.24 -4.74 -4.68
N LEU A 72 -6.08 -4.46 -4.08
CA LEU A 72 -4.80 -4.46 -4.79
C LEU A 72 -4.44 -5.87 -5.29
N MET A 73 -4.59 -6.91 -4.46
CA MET A 73 -4.27 -8.28 -4.88
C MET A 73 -5.23 -8.79 -5.97
N GLU A 74 -6.52 -8.44 -5.90
CA GLU A 74 -7.47 -8.70 -6.98
C GLU A 74 -7.10 -7.98 -8.27
N LEU A 75 -6.66 -6.74 -8.17
CA LEU A 75 -6.15 -5.99 -9.30
C LEU A 75 -4.93 -6.67 -9.91
N CYS A 76 -3.92 -6.99 -9.09
CA CYS A 76 -2.71 -7.69 -9.54
C CYS A 76 -3.06 -9.00 -10.26
N ARG A 77 -3.96 -9.81 -9.69
CA ARG A 77 -4.44 -11.03 -10.33
C ARG A 77 -5.08 -10.77 -11.69
N ARG A 78 -5.94 -9.76 -11.79
CA ARG A 78 -6.66 -9.41 -13.03
C ARG A 78 -5.74 -8.95 -14.15
N ILE A 79 -4.67 -8.22 -13.82
CA ILE A 79 -3.73 -7.67 -14.81
C ILE A 79 -2.50 -8.57 -15.01
N GLY A 80 -2.41 -9.72 -14.31
CA GLY A 80 -1.26 -10.61 -14.39
C GLY A 80 0.02 -10.06 -13.75
N ALA A 81 -0.09 -9.12 -12.79
CA ALA A 81 1.06 -8.65 -12.03
C ALA A 81 1.46 -9.67 -10.94
N PRO A 82 2.77 -9.83 -10.65
CA PRO A 82 3.22 -10.80 -9.65
C PRO A 82 2.73 -10.40 -8.24
N HIS A 83 2.05 -11.31 -7.58
CA HIS A 83 1.47 -11.10 -6.25
C HIS A 83 1.33 -12.42 -5.51
N PRO A 84 1.28 -12.44 -4.17
CA PRO A 84 0.96 -13.64 -3.40
C PRO A 84 -0.52 -14.01 -3.56
N LYS A 85 -0.83 -15.30 -3.52
CA LYS A 85 -2.23 -15.75 -3.46
C LYS A 85 -2.90 -15.11 -2.26
N THR A 86 -3.99 -14.41 -2.50
CA THR A 86 -4.70 -13.63 -1.48
C THR A 86 -6.19 -13.72 -1.73
N ILE A 87 -6.97 -13.91 -0.68
CA ILE A 87 -8.43 -14.00 -0.72
C ILE A 87 -9.01 -13.29 0.49
N GLU A 88 -10.12 -12.60 0.32
CA GLU A 88 -10.88 -12.02 1.42
C GLU A 88 -11.36 -13.10 2.38
N LEU A 89 -11.24 -12.84 3.69
CA LEU A 89 -11.73 -13.72 4.73
C LEU A 89 -13.12 -13.30 5.22
N THR A 90 -14.00 -14.28 5.28
CA THR A 90 -15.31 -14.19 5.95
C THR A 90 -15.48 -15.40 6.87
N PRO A 91 -16.39 -15.34 7.86
CA PRO A 91 -16.65 -16.50 8.72
C PRO A 91 -17.04 -17.79 7.94
N ASP A 92 -17.62 -17.62 6.76
CA ASP A 92 -18.17 -18.73 5.96
C ASP A 92 -17.16 -19.33 4.98
N ASN A 93 -16.00 -18.69 4.74
CA ASN A 93 -15.07 -19.15 3.70
C ASN A 93 -13.70 -19.63 4.19
N LEU A 94 -13.46 -19.78 5.48
CA LEU A 94 -12.13 -20.08 6.04
C LEU A 94 -11.50 -21.34 5.43
N VAL A 95 -12.27 -22.40 5.23
CA VAL A 95 -11.81 -23.65 4.61
C VAL A 95 -11.44 -23.44 3.14
N GLN A 96 -12.29 -22.73 2.39
CA GLN A 96 -12.01 -22.42 0.98
C GLN A 96 -10.78 -21.51 0.85
N ALA A 97 -10.67 -20.52 1.70
CA ALA A 97 -9.54 -19.59 1.72
C ALA A 97 -8.22 -20.31 1.99
N SER A 98 -8.20 -21.20 2.99
CA SER A 98 -7.00 -21.99 3.31
C SER A 98 -6.63 -22.97 2.19
N ALA A 99 -7.60 -23.57 1.51
CA ALA A 99 -7.33 -24.41 0.35
C ALA A 99 -6.71 -23.64 -0.83
N TYR A 100 -7.07 -22.35 -0.98
CA TYR A 100 -6.52 -21.49 -2.02
C TYR A 100 -5.10 -21.00 -1.73
N THR A 101 -4.85 -20.53 -0.51
CA THR A 101 -3.53 -19.97 -0.13
C THR A 101 -2.52 -21.02 0.28
N GLY A 102 -2.99 -22.15 0.85
CA GLY A 102 -2.15 -23.10 1.56
C GLY A 102 -1.72 -22.57 2.93
N PHE A 103 -0.88 -23.37 3.62
CA PHE A 103 -0.20 -22.99 4.86
C PHE A 103 1.31 -23.18 4.73
N PRO A 104 2.13 -22.38 5.44
CA PRO A 104 1.72 -21.26 6.31
C PRO A 104 1.11 -20.10 5.55
N ALA A 105 0.28 -19.28 6.24
CA ALA A 105 -0.38 -18.13 5.67
C ALA A 105 -0.42 -16.95 6.66
N LEU A 106 -0.81 -15.78 6.17
CA LEU A 106 -0.93 -14.57 6.97
C LEU A 106 -2.36 -14.03 6.90
N ILE A 107 -2.97 -13.78 8.06
CA ILE A 107 -4.15 -12.91 8.10
C ILE A 107 -3.64 -11.46 8.08
N LYS A 108 -4.18 -10.65 7.17
CA LYS A 108 -3.84 -9.23 7.06
C LYS A 108 -5.11 -8.39 7.04
N PRO A 109 -5.25 -7.37 7.91
CA PRO A 109 -6.31 -6.38 7.75
C PRO A 109 -6.20 -5.70 6.38
N ASN A 110 -7.35 -5.43 5.74
CA ASN A 110 -7.37 -4.83 4.40
C ASN A 110 -6.72 -3.44 4.36
N ILE A 111 -6.86 -2.68 5.45
CA ILE A 111 -6.23 -1.37 5.64
C ILE A 111 -5.50 -1.39 6.99
N SER A 112 -4.19 -1.32 6.97
CA SER A 112 -3.34 -1.25 8.16
C SER A 112 -1.96 -0.71 7.80
N GLU A 113 -1.30 -0.11 8.79
CA GLU A 113 0.05 0.46 8.67
C GLU A 113 1.03 -0.29 9.58
N GLY A 114 2.27 -0.45 9.14
CA GLY A 114 3.37 -0.95 9.97
C GLY A 114 3.16 -2.37 10.52
N ALA A 115 2.64 -3.26 9.72
CA ALA A 115 2.38 -4.66 10.05
C ALA A 115 1.36 -4.89 11.20
N ARG A 116 0.57 -3.88 11.59
CA ARG A 116 -0.44 -4.00 12.64
C ARG A 116 -1.54 -4.97 12.24
N GLY A 117 -1.87 -5.90 13.15
CA GLY A 117 -2.93 -6.88 12.94
C GLY A 117 -2.55 -8.03 11.99
N ILE A 118 -1.30 -8.12 11.55
CA ILE A 118 -0.82 -9.28 10.79
C ILE A 118 -0.65 -10.45 11.76
N VAL A 119 -1.32 -11.58 11.46
CA VAL A 119 -1.25 -12.80 12.25
C VAL A 119 -0.81 -13.96 11.38
N TYR A 120 0.25 -14.65 11.83
CA TYR A 120 0.75 -15.85 11.19
C TYR A 120 -0.09 -17.07 11.60
N VAL A 121 -0.48 -17.87 10.61
CA VAL A 121 -1.27 -19.11 10.81
C VAL A 121 -0.60 -20.28 10.10
N ASN A 122 -0.47 -21.39 10.82
CA ASN A 122 0.21 -22.60 10.32
C ASN A 122 -0.77 -23.66 9.81
N ASP A 123 -2.02 -23.60 10.23
CA ASP A 123 -3.05 -24.59 9.95
C ASP A 123 -4.44 -23.98 10.06
N ILE A 124 -5.44 -24.78 9.72
CA ILE A 124 -6.86 -24.38 9.73
C ILE A 124 -7.39 -24.16 11.16
N ASP A 125 -6.91 -24.91 12.14
CA ASP A 125 -7.37 -24.78 13.53
C ASP A 125 -6.94 -23.44 14.09
N ARG A 126 -5.69 -23.06 13.84
CA ARG A 126 -5.17 -21.74 14.22
C ARG A 126 -5.89 -20.60 13.49
N LEU A 127 -6.25 -20.79 12.21
CA LEU A 127 -7.04 -19.82 11.47
C LEU A 127 -8.41 -19.60 12.11
N HIS A 128 -9.12 -20.66 12.46
CA HIS A 128 -10.42 -20.58 13.14
C HIS A 128 -10.32 -19.91 14.52
N GLU A 129 -9.26 -20.20 15.27
CA GLU A 129 -9.04 -19.63 16.60
C GLU A 129 -8.84 -18.12 16.57
N VAL A 130 -7.99 -17.60 15.65
CA VAL A 130 -7.54 -16.20 15.69
C VAL A 130 -8.39 -15.26 14.84
N PHE A 131 -9.00 -15.74 13.76
CA PHE A 131 -9.73 -14.89 12.82
C PHE A 131 -10.84 -14.05 13.48
N PRO A 132 -11.69 -14.58 14.41
CA PRO A 132 -12.73 -13.76 15.04
C PRO A 132 -12.19 -12.55 15.79
N SER A 133 -11.05 -12.70 16.48
CA SER A 133 -10.43 -11.60 17.23
C SER A 133 -9.80 -10.55 16.31
N VAL A 134 -9.19 -10.99 15.19
CA VAL A 134 -8.63 -10.08 14.18
C VAL A 134 -9.75 -9.30 13.51
N GLN A 135 -10.83 -9.99 13.12
CA GLN A 135 -11.99 -9.34 12.49
C GLN A 135 -12.66 -8.34 13.44
N ALA A 136 -12.83 -8.68 14.71
CA ALA A 136 -13.43 -7.78 15.70
C ALA A 136 -12.57 -6.52 15.95
N THR A 137 -11.26 -6.65 15.88
CA THR A 137 -10.33 -5.54 16.19
C THR A 137 -10.05 -4.65 14.97
N PHE A 138 -9.89 -5.25 13.79
CA PHE A 138 -9.41 -4.58 12.58
C PHE A 138 -10.43 -4.54 11.44
N GLY A 139 -11.58 -5.19 11.57
CA GLY A 139 -12.57 -5.29 10.51
C GLY A 139 -12.21 -6.30 9.43
N ALA A 140 -12.54 -5.98 8.18
CA ALA A 140 -12.29 -6.85 7.04
C ALA A 140 -10.80 -7.14 6.83
N GLY A 141 -10.49 -8.39 6.50
CA GLY A 141 -9.14 -8.85 6.28
C GLY A 141 -9.04 -9.93 5.19
N THR A 142 -7.82 -10.25 4.82
CA THR A 142 -7.48 -11.27 3.83
C THR A 142 -6.64 -12.38 4.44
N LEU A 143 -6.75 -13.58 3.86
CA LEU A 143 -5.74 -14.62 4.00
C LEU A 143 -4.79 -14.54 2.80
N GLN A 144 -3.50 -14.48 3.07
CA GLN A 144 -2.45 -14.39 2.08
C GLN A 144 -1.44 -15.51 2.28
N GLU A 145 -1.02 -16.17 1.19
CA GLU A 145 0.07 -17.15 1.26
C GLU A 145 1.31 -16.54 1.89
N PHE A 146 2.02 -17.32 2.66
CA PHE A 146 3.30 -16.91 3.21
C PHE A 146 4.39 -17.06 2.14
N ILE A 147 5.09 -15.97 1.86
CA ILE A 147 6.21 -15.99 0.92
C ILE A 147 7.46 -16.40 1.70
N HIS A 148 8.04 -17.54 1.31
CA HIS A 148 9.34 -17.98 1.81
C HIS A 148 10.44 -17.12 1.17
N HIS A 149 10.80 -16.03 1.86
CA HIS A 149 11.74 -15.04 1.35
C HIS A 149 13.16 -15.26 1.90
N SER A 150 14.17 -14.87 1.14
CA SER A 150 15.58 -14.93 1.53
C SER A 150 16.00 -13.83 2.54
N GLY A 151 15.05 -13.07 3.09
CA GLY A 151 15.31 -11.86 3.85
C GLY A 151 15.52 -10.61 2.99
N VAL A 152 15.39 -10.75 1.67
CA VAL A 152 15.53 -9.64 0.74
C VAL A 152 14.17 -9.06 0.41
N TYR A 153 14.04 -7.75 0.63
CA TYR A 153 12.87 -6.96 0.32
C TYR A 153 13.29 -5.76 -0.54
N TYR A 154 12.34 -5.26 -1.32
CA TYR A 154 12.55 -4.06 -2.12
C TYR A 154 11.43 -3.05 -1.88
N ASN A 155 11.79 -1.77 -1.83
CA ASN A 155 10.86 -0.69 -2.08
C ASN A 155 11.14 -0.14 -3.48
N VAL A 156 10.07 0.04 -4.25
CA VAL A 156 10.15 0.65 -5.58
C VAL A 156 9.28 1.88 -5.60
N MET A 157 9.91 3.02 -5.52
CA MET A 157 9.25 4.32 -5.56
C MET A 157 9.23 4.83 -6.99
N LEU A 158 8.04 5.24 -7.46
CA LEU A 158 7.84 5.83 -8.78
C LEU A 158 7.01 7.12 -8.66
N TYR A 159 7.25 8.02 -9.62
CA TYR A 159 6.37 9.15 -9.87
C TYR A 159 5.82 9.07 -11.31
N ARG A 160 4.50 8.92 -11.44
CA ARG A 160 3.80 8.95 -12.72
C ARG A 160 3.04 10.26 -12.87
N ASP A 161 3.31 10.99 -13.94
CA ASP A 161 2.68 12.28 -14.21
C ASP A 161 1.26 12.13 -14.80
N ARG A 162 0.58 13.26 -15.03
CA ARG A 162 -0.78 13.30 -15.58
C ARG A 162 -0.87 12.86 -17.06
N ASN A 163 0.27 12.84 -17.76
CA ASN A 163 0.36 12.38 -19.14
C ASN A 163 0.66 10.88 -19.25
N GLY A 164 0.74 10.21 -18.10
CA GLY A 164 1.05 8.78 -18.02
C GLY A 164 2.54 8.46 -18.10
N LYS A 165 3.42 9.46 -18.00
CA LYS A 165 4.88 9.26 -18.08
C LYS A 165 5.48 9.02 -16.70
N CYS A 166 6.33 8.01 -16.58
CA CYS A 166 7.22 7.87 -15.42
C CYS A 166 8.33 8.94 -15.50
N LEU A 167 8.33 9.85 -14.54
CA LEU A 167 9.35 10.93 -14.49
C LEU A 167 10.55 10.55 -13.64
N GLY A 168 10.44 9.53 -12.81
CA GLY A 168 11.55 9.06 -11.98
C GLY A 168 11.15 7.79 -11.24
N SER A 169 12.17 7.00 -10.93
CA SER A 169 12.05 5.80 -10.10
C SER A 169 13.28 5.63 -9.23
N THR A 170 13.09 5.00 -8.09
CA THR A 170 14.17 4.56 -7.19
C THR A 170 13.86 3.17 -6.71
N VAL A 171 14.81 2.25 -6.85
CA VAL A 171 14.72 0.91 -6.30
C VAL A 171 15.65 0.82 -5.10
N ILE A 172 15.09 0.47 -3.95
CA ILE A 172 15.83 0.32 -2.70
C ILE A 172 15.77 -1.15 -2.28
N LYS A 173 16.93 -1.76 -2.11
CA LYS A 173 17.06 -3.08 -1.50
C LYS A 173 17.20 -2.93 0.00
N ILE A 174 16.29 -3.51 0.75
CA ILE A 174 16.28 -3.44 2.20
C ILE A 174 17.10 -4.58 2.77
N LEU A 175 18.07 -4.24 3.61
CA LEU A 175 19.03 -5.16 4.19
C LEU A 175 18.73 -5.46 5.67
N ARG A 176 18.06 -4.52 6.36
CA ARG A 176 17.66 -4.68 7.77
C ARG A 176 16.36 -3.94 8.08
N TYR A 177 15.56 -4.59 8.92
CA TYR A 177 14.38 -4.01 9.57
C TYR A 177 14.58 -3.86 11.06
N PHE A 178 13.88 -2.90 11.66
CA PHE A 178 13.73 -2.82 13.12
C PHE A 178 12.24 -2.63 13.48
N PRO A 179 11.66 -3.51 14.31
CA PRO A 179 12.21 -4.79 14.78
C PRO A 179 12.43 -5.80 13.63
N LEU A 180 13.26 -6.84 13.86
CA LEU A 180 13.71 -7.79 12.83
C LEU A 180 12.58 -8.56 12.12
N LYS A 181 11.46 -8.76 12.81
CA LYS A 181 10.28 -9.47 12.28
C LYS A 181 9.19 -8.46 11.89
N GLY A 182 9.37 -7.80 10.75
CA GLY A 182 8.38 -6.87 10.22
C GLY A 182 8.37 -5.53 10.96
N GLY A 183 9.16 -4.60 10.52
CA GLY A 183 9.26 -3.25 11.07
C GLY A 183 9.60 -2.23 9.98
N THR A 184 10.11 -1.10 10.40
CA THR A 184 10.59 -0.08 9.48
C THR A 184 11.98 -0.44 8.95
N SER A 185 12.23 -0.19 7.67
CA SER A 185 13.56 -0.29 7.07
C SER A 185 14.54 0.63 7.80
N CYS A 186 15.62 0.07 8.34
CA CYS A 186 16.66 0.83 9.04
C CYS A 186 18.04 0.77 8.39
N TYR A 187 18.23 -0.12 7.41
CA TYR A 187 19.42 -0.17 6.59
C TYR A 187 19.06 -0.67 5.18
N SER A 188 19.38 0.12 4.18
CA SER A 188 19.05 -0.15 2.79
C SER A 188 20.10 0.44 1.85
N VAL A 189 20.10 -0.03 0.61
CA VAL A 189 20.95 0.48 -0.47
C VAL A 189 20.12 0.70 -1.73
N SER A 190 20.42 1.75 -2.46
CA SER A 190 19.87 1.96 -3.79
C SER A 190 20.51 0.98 -4.77
N VAL A 191 19.68 0.38 -5.62
CA VAL A 191 20.14 -0.58 -6.63
C VAL A 191 19.49 -0.26 -7.97
N GLU A 192 20.15 -0.62 -9.05
CA GLU A 192 19.53 -0.64 -10.37
C GLU A 192 18.79 -1.96 -10.56
N ASN A 193 17.47 -1.88 -10.78
CA ASN A 193 16.64 -3.03 -11.12
C ASN A 193 15.53 -2.59 -12.08
N PRO A 194 15.81 -2.58 -13.39
CA PRO A 194 14.84 -2.19 -14.40
C PRO A 194 13.58 -3.06 -14.44
N GLU A 195 13.73 -4.35 -14.13
CA GLU A 195 12.62 -5.32 -14.10
C GLU A 195 11.58 -4.91 -13.04
N LEU A 196 12.02 -4.61 -11.82
CA LEU A 196 11.11 -4.14 -10.77
C LEU A 196 10.45 -2.82 -11.13
N THR A 197 11.20 -1.89 -11.70
CA THR A 197 10.64 -0.61 -12.16
C THR A 197 9.55 -0.83 -13.20
N GLU A 198 9.77 -1.70 -14.17
CA GLU A 198 8.81 -2.01 -15.24
C GLU A 198 7.56 -2.72 -14.70
N ILE A 199 7.71 -3.69 -13.79
CA ILE A 199 6.59 -4.38 -13.15
C ILE A 199 5.69 -3.37 -12.43
N CYS A 200 6.27 -2.50 -11.60
CA CYS A 200 5.53 -1.49 -10.84
C CYS A 200 4.88 -0.44 -11.76
N PHE A 201 5.60 0.03 -12.77
CA PHE A 201 5.08 1.00 -13.72
C PHE A 201 3.85 0.48 -14.47
N ARG A 202 3.89 -0.78 -14.93
CA ARG A 202 2.72 -1.40 -15.58
C ARG A 202 1.50 -1.48 -14.67
N VAL A 203 1.68 -1.71 -13.37
CA VAL A 203 0.56 -1.66 -12.42
C VAL A 203 -0.02 -0.26 -12.36
N LEU A 204 0.82 0.78 -12.21
CA LEU A 204 0.37 2.18 -12.17
C LEU A 204 -0.33 2.61 -13.46
N GLU A 205 0.16 2.14 -14.61
CA GLU A 205 -0.46 2.40 -15.92
C GLU A 205 -1.86 1.81 -16.00
N LYS A 206 -2.03 0.56 -15.56
CA LYS A 206 -3.32 -0.15 -15.62
C LYS A 206 -4.42 0.43 -14.74
N ILE A 207 -4.06 1.23 -13.75
CA ILE A 207 -5.01 1.88 -12.85
C ILE A 207 -5.07 3.39 -13.02
N ASP A 208 -4.41 3.93 -14.04
CA ASP A 208 -4.31 5.38 -14.28
C ASP A 208 -3.85 6.17 -13.06
N TRP A 209 -2.84 5.62 -12.36
CA TRP A 209 -2.24 6.27 -11.20
C TRP A 209 -1.60 7.59 -11.57
N ILE A 210 -1.73 8.58 -10.70
CA ILE A 210 -1.05 9.88 -10.81
C ILE A 210 -0.39 10.19 -9.46
N GLY A 211 0.87 10.62 -9.49
CA GLY A 211 1.62 10.98 -8.31
C GLY A 211 2.63 9.92 -7.89
N PHE A 212 3.03 9.98 -6.64
CA PHE A 212 3.97 9.04 -6.04
C PHE A 212 3.28 7.72 -5.68
N ALA A 213 4.01 6.64 -5.84
CA ALA A 213 3.65 5.31 -5.36
C ALA A 213 4.93 4.59 -4.90
N ASP A 214 4.90 4.03 -3.70
CA ASP A 214 5.98 3.24 -3.13
C ASP A 214 5.49 1.80 -2.96
N PHE A 215 6.07 0.88 -3.74
CA PHE A 215 5.73 -0.53 -3.73
C PHE A 215 6.60 -1.29 -2.75
N ASP A 216 5.97 -2.07 -1.88
CA ASP A 216 6.66 -3.07 -1.09
C ASP A 216 6.67 -4.39 -1.86
N ILE A 217 7.87 -4.94 -2.09
CA ILE A 217 8.07 -6.16 -2.89
C ILE A 217 8.93 -7.16 -2.11
N MET A 218 8.48 -8.41 -2.09
CA MET A 218 9.24 -9.53 -1.59
C MET A 218 9.79 -10.37 -2.75
N GLN A 219 10.97 -10.95 -2.55
CA GLN A 219 11.52 -11.91 -3.46
C GLN A 219 11.47 -13.31 -2.84
N GLU A 220 10.84 -14.24 -3.52
CA GLU A 220 10.76 -15.63 -3.10
C GLU A 220 12.15 -16.29 -3.13
N ALA A 221 12.48 -17.08 -2.11
CA ALA A 221 13.83 -17.57 -1.94
C ALA A 221 14.22 -18.66 -2.96
N GLU A 222 13.27 -19.52 -3.34
CA GLU A 222 13.53 -20.65 -4.21
C GLU A 222 13.46 -20.29 -5.70
N SER A 223 12.39 -19.59 -6.10
CA SER A 223 12.17 -19.23 -7.51
C SER A 223 12.88 -17.94 -7.92
N GLY A 224 13.16 -17.07 -6.95
CA GLY A 224 13.64 -15.71 -7.23
C GLY A 224 12.56 -14.75 -7.70
N ASP A 225 11.30 -15.19 -7.78
CA ASP A 225 10.19 -14.40 -8.27
C ASP A 225 9.86 -13.21 -7.34
N TYR A 226 9.54 -12.10 -7.94
CA TYR A 226 9.06 -10.94 -7.21
C TYR A 226 7.56 -11.05 -6.93
N LYS A 227 7.12 -10.54 -5.76
CA LYS A 227 5.72 -10.49 -5.35
C LYS A 227 5.42 -9.10 -4.79
N ILE A 228 4.49 -8.40 -5.38
CA ILE A 228 3.97 -7.11 -4.88
C ILE A 228 3.14 -7.39 -3.63
N ILE A 229 3.49 -6.74 -2.52
CA ILE A 229 2.82 -6.92 -1.22
C ILE A 229 1.83 -5.81 -0.94
N GLU A 230 2.22 -4.57 -1.20
CA GLU A 230 1.37 -3.38 -1.02
C GLU A 230 1.88 -2.21 -1.84
N ILE A 231 1.02 -1.20 -1.97
CA ILE A 231 1.36 0.13 -2.50
C ILE A 231 1.08 1.15 -1.41
N ASN A 232 2.12 1.88 -1.03
CA ASN A 232 2.02 3.05 -0.18
C ASN A 232 1.80 4.28 -1.08
N PRO A 233 0.66 4.98 -1.00
CA PRO A 233 0.31 6.06 -1.93
C PRO A 233 0.95 7.41 -1.53
N ARG A 234 2.21 7.40 -1.18
CA ARG A 234 3.02 8.52 -0.68
C ARG A 234 4.49 8.38 -1.09
N THR A 235 5.29 9.36 -0.71
CA THR A 235 6.76 9.31 -0.80
C THR A 235 7.37 8.70 0.46
#